data_8acb5093bf4d8176be69e3f453fe522a
#
_entry.id   8acb5093bf4d8176be69e3f453fe522a
#
_cell.length_a   1.000
_cell.length_b   1.000
_cell.length_c   1.000
_cell.angle_alpha   90.00
_cell.angle_beta   90.00
_cell.angle_gamma   90.00
#
_symmetry.space_group_name_H-M   'P 1'
#
loop_
_entity.id
_entity.type
_entity.pdbx_description
1 polymer ?
#
loop_
_entity_poly.entity_id
_entity_poly.type
_entity_poly.pdbx_seq_one_letter_code
_entity_poly.pdbx_strand_id
1 'polypeptide(L)'
;MKTVVSCRPKWNGIMTDRERFNNQMYYKPVDRCFNMEYGYWEENYREWDIFVDNGITDECEANKYFNFDTIANVDGNIWISPSFPNDKISETETTIIMMNGDGLLAEMPKDGHCT
;
A
#
# COMPACT_ATOMS: atom_id res chain seq x y z
N MET A 1 -16.93 6.17 15.32
CA MET A 1 -16.10 6.08 14.10
C MET A 1 -16.06 7.48 13.49
N LYS A 2 -14.89 8.12 13.41
CA LYS A 2 -14.76 9.41 12.70
C LYS A 2 -14.86 9.14 11.21
N THR A 3 -15.66 9.90 10.49
CA THR A 3 -15.67 9.82 9.02
C THR A 3 -14.48 10.58 8.49
N VAL A 4 -13.63 9.91 7.74
CA VAL A 4 -12.48 10.54 7.07
C VAL A 4 -13.02 11.49 5.99
N VAL A 5 -12.68 12.76 6.13
CA VAL A 5 -13.07 13.82 5.20
C VAL A 5 -11.84 14.20 4.38
N SER A 6 -12.00 14.28 3.07
CA SER A 6 -10.90 14.65 2.18
C SER A 6 -10.25 15.98 2.55
N CYS A 7 -8.93 16.04 2.50
CA CYS A 7 -8.14 17.24 2.81
C CYS A 7 -8.32 18.38 1.81
N ARG A 8 -8.78 18.08 0.61
CA ARG A 8 -9.02 19.07 -0.46
C ARG A 8 -10.00 18.54 -1.50
N PRO A 9 -10.75 19.40 -2.19
CA PRO A 9 -11.62 18.98 -3.26
C PRO A 9 -10.80 18.40 -4.41
N LYS A 10 -11.30 17.30 -4.99
CA LYS A 10 -10.75 16.69 -6.20
C LYS A 10 -11.30 17.41 -7.43
N TRP A 11 -10.40 17.83 -8.32
CA TRP A 11 -10.82 18.19 -9.68
C TRP A 11 -10.97 16.92 -10.51
N ASN A 12 -12.19 16.57 -10.83
CA ASN A 12 -12.48 15.33 -11.55
C ASN A 12 -11.98 15.33 -13.00
N GLY A 13 -11.82 16.50 -13.62
CA GLY A 13 -11.48 16.60 -15.03
C GLY A 13 -12.63 16.17 -15.94
N ILE A 14 -12.31 15.89 -17.20
CA ILE A 14 -13.26 15.42 -18.23
C ILE A 14 -13.03 13.96 -18.62
N MET A 15 -11.91 13.38 -18.21
CA MET A 15 -11.55 11.98 -18.45
C MET A 15 -11.91 11.11 -17.27
N THR A 16 -12.24 9.85 -17.53
CA THR A 16 -12.31 8.83 -16.48
C THR A 16 -10.90 8.51 -15.96
N ASP A 17 -10.78 7.98 -14.74
CA ASP A 17 -9.49 7.59 -14.17
C ASP A 17 -8.75 6.59 -15.07
N ARG A 18 -9.48 5.65 -15.68
CA ARG A 18 -8.90 4.66 -16.61
C ARG A 18 -8.36 5.29 -17.89
N GLU A 19 -9.11 6.23 -18.50
CA GLU A 19 -8.65 6.94 -19.70
C GLU A 19 -7.42 7.78 -19.39
N ARG A 20 -7.45 8.48 -18.27
CA ARG A 20 -6.33 9.32 -17.80
C ARG A 20 -5.09 8.49 -17.60
N PHE A 21 -5.19 7.38 -16.87
CA PHE A 21 -4.08 6.46 -16.66
C PHE A 21 -3.52 5.95 -17.99
N ASN A 22 -4.36 5.42 -18.87
CA ASN A 22 -3.91 4.90 -20.15
C ASN A 22 -3.26 5.99 -21.02
N ASN A 23 -3.84 7.17 -21.09
CA ASN A 23 -3.27 8.26 -21.86
C ASN A 23 -1.91 8.68 -21.31
N GLN A 24 -1.76 8.78 -19.99
CA GLN A 24 -0.48 9.10 -19.36
C GLN A 24 0.57 8.03 -19.65
N MET A 25 0.23 6.75 -19.55
CA MET A 25 1.17 5.64 -19.82
C MET A 25 1.62 5.58 -21.28
N TYR A 26 0.78 6.04 -22.20
CA TYR A 26 1.11 6.10 -23.65
C TYR A 26 1.52 7.50 -24.13
N TYR A 27 1.92 8.40 -23.22
CA TYR A 27 2.37 9.76 -23.53
C TYR A 27 1.37 10.58 -24.36
N LYS A 28 0.09 10.33 -24.18
CA LYS A 28 -0.99 11.09 -24.83
C LYS A 28 -1.43 12.27 -23.95
N PRO A 29 -2.09 13.27 -24.52
CA PRO A 29 -2.65 14.37 -23.74
C PRO A 29 -3.61 13.89 -22.65
N VAL A 30 -3.49 14.47 -21.46
CA VAL A 30 -4.36 14.23 -20.31
C VAL A 30 -4.90 15.55 -19.78
N ASP A 31 -6.06 15.50 -19.15
CA ASP A 31 -6.67 16.66 -18.50
C ASP A 31 -5.93 17.08 -17.21
N ARG A 32 -5.34 16.11 -16.52
CA ARG A 32 -4.43 16.26 -15.37
C ARG A 32 -3.61 14.97 -15.21
N CYS A 33 -2.56 14.98 -14.40
CA CYS A 33 -1.86 13.75 -14.05
C CYS A 33 -2.77 12.79 -13.28
N PHE A 34 -2.62 11.50 -13.53
CA PHE A 34 -3.19 10.46 -12.68
C PHE A 34 -2.47 10.48 -11.33
N ASN A 35 -3.22 10.52 -10.25
CA ASN A 35 -2.72 10.71 -8.91
C ASN A 35 -2.96 9.45 -8.09
N MET A 36 -1.89 8.75 -7.71
CA MET A 36 -1.95 7.53 -6.91
C MET A 36 -0.76 7.44 -5.97
N GLU A 37 -0.92 6.65 -4.93
CA GLU A 37 0.15 6.21 -4.06
C GLU A 37 0.24 4.69 -4.10
N TYR A 38 1.43 4.15 -3.89
CA TYR A 38 1.67 2.70 -3.92
C TYR A 38 1.28 2.03 -2.60
N GLY A 39 1.33 2.76 -1.50
CA GLY A 39 0.99 2.29 -0.17
C GLY A 39 1.78 3.01 0.93
N TYR A 40 1.51 2.62 2.16
CA TYR A 40 2.11 3.21 3.35
C TYR A 40 2.63 2.11 4.27
N TRP A 41 3.70 2.41 5.01
CA TRP A 41 4.17 1.55 6.07
C TRP A 41 3.17 1.54 7.24
N GLU A 42 3.09 0.43 7.96
CA GLU A 42 2.22 0.29 9.14
C GLU A 42 2.46 1.39 10.19
N GLU A 43 3.73 1.79 10.36
CA GLU A 43 4.13 2.85 11.28
C GLU A 43 3.54 4.21 10.92
N ASN A 44 3.35 4.51 9.64
CA ASN A 44 2.76 5.77 9.20
C ASN A 44 1.37 6.00 9.81
N TYR A 45 0.55 4.94 9.87
CA TYR A 45 -0.80 5.01 10.44
C TYR A 45 -0.82 5.27 11.95
N ARG A 46 0.28 4.93 12.64
CA ARG A 46 0.38 5.05 14.10
C ARG A 46 1.12 6.30 14.56
N GLU A 47 2.09 6.77 13.77
CA GLU A 47 3.07 7.76 14.19
C GLU A 47 2.93 9.11 13.48
N TRP A 48 2.38 9.14 12.26
CA TRP A 48 2.23 10.40 11.55
C TRP A 48 0.97 11.15 12.00
N ASP A 49 1.18 12.38 12.47
CA ASP A 49 0.10 13.23 12.98
C ASP A 49 -1.04 13.37 11.98
N ILE A 50 -0.74 13.49 10.69
CA ILE A 50 -1.76 13.61 9.64
C ILE A 50 -2.69 12.38 9.58
N PHE A 51 -2.17 11.18 9.86
CA PHE A 51 -2.98 9.97 9.90
C PHE A 51 -3.72 9.86 11.24
N VAL A 52 -3.00 10.06 12.34
CA VAL A 52 -3.55 9.93 13.69
C VAL A 52 -4.67 10.95 13.94
N ASP A 53 -4.45 12.22 13.62
CA ASP A 53 -5.41 13.31 13.86
C ASP A 53 -6.67 13.18 13.00
N ASN A 54 -6.55 12.60 11.80
CA ASN A 54 -7.67 12.40 10.89
C ASN A 54 -8.32 11.01 11.01
N GLY A 55 -7.79 10.13 11.87
CA GLY A 55 -8.32 8.79 12.10
C GLY A 55 -8.16 7.86 10.92
N ILE A 56 -7.06 8.03 10.17
CA ILE A 56 -6.71 7.19 9.02
C ILE A 56 -5.97 5.97 9.53
N THR A 57 -6.52 4.79 9.30
CA THR A 57 -6.01 3.53 9.85
C THR A 57 -5.63 2.52 8.77
N ASP A 58 -5.97 2.80 7.52
CA ASP A 58 -5.67 1.94 6.38
C ASP A 58 -5.50 2.74 5.08
N GLU A 59 -5.04 2.05 4.04
CA GLU A 59 -4.79 2.63 2.72
C GLU A 59 -6.08 3.17 2.07
N CYS A 60 -7.21 2.53 2.27
CA CYS A 60 -8.47 2.98 1.69
C CYS A 60 -8.91 4.33 2.27
N GLU A 61 -8.72 4.52 3.57
CA GLU A 61 -8.99 5.79 4.25
C GLU A 61 -7.99 6.88 3.83
N ALA A 62 -6.70 6.51 3.69
CA ALA A 62 -5.68 7.42 3.18
C ALA A 62 -5.99 7.88 1.74
N ASN A 63 -6.35 6.96 0.87
CA ASN A 63 -6.71 7.26 -0.52
C ASN A 63 -7.92 8.20 -0.61
N LYS A 64 -8.92 8.03 0.26
CA LYS A 64 -10.07 8.96 0.38
C LYS A 64 -9.64 10.33 0.89
N TYR A 65 -8.78 10.36 1.91
CA TYR A 65 -8.30 11.61 2.50
C TYR A 65 -7.52 12.44 1.47
N PHE A 66 -6.59 11.82 0.75
CA PHE A 66 -5.77 12.50 -0.25
C PHE A 66 -6.46 12.67 -1.61
N ASN A 67 -7.67 12.12 -1.78
CA ASN A 67 -8.40 12.14 -3.05
C ASN A 67 -7.63 11.53 -4.22
N PHE A 68 -7.01 10.38 -4.01
CA PHE A 68 -6.34 9.67 -5.08
C PHE A 68 -7.32 9.10 -6.12
N ASP A 69 -6.83 8.88 -7.31
CA ASP A 69 -7.59 8.26 -8.39
C ASP A 69 -7.81 6.77 -8.10
N THR A 70 -8.93 6.23 -8.57
CA THR A 70 -9.32 4.88 -8.21
C THR A 70 -8.50 3.84 -8.98
N ILE A 71 -7.92 2.90 -8.23
CA ILE A 71 -7.25 1.71 -8.76
C ILE A 71 -8.05 0.48 -8.32
N ALA A 72 -8.25 -0.44 -9.23
CA ALA A 72 -8.78 -1.76 -8.91
C ALA A 72 -7.65 -2.79 -9.05
N ASN A 73 -7.30 -3.41 -7.95
CA ASN A 73 -6.35 -4.52 -7.94
C ASN A 73 -7.10 -5.80 -8.31
N VAL A 74 -6.52 -6.58 -9.20
CA VAL A 74 -7.00 -7.92 -9.54
C VAL A 74 -5.99 -8.90 -8.98
N ASP A 75 -6.38 -9.62 -7.95
CA ASP A 75 -5.52 -10.59 -7.32
C ASP A 75 -5.33 -11.80 -8.23
N GLY A 76 -4.09 -12.23 -8.34
CA GLY A 76 -3.70 -13.45 -9.02
C GLY A 76 -2.64 -14.19 -8.21
N ASN A 77 -2.63 -15.50 -8.24
CA ASN A 77 -1.53 -16.26 -7.65
C ASN A 77 -0.29 -16.17 -8.54
N ILE A 78 0.60 -15.24 -8.20
CA ILE A 78 1.89 -15.02 -8.86
C ILE A 78 3.06 -15.62 -8.08
N TRP A 79 2.78 -16.25 -6.94
CA TRP A 79 3.77 -16.83 -6.05
C TRP A 79 4.09 -18.27 -6.40
N ILE A 80 5.16 -18.80 -5.82
CA ILE A 80 5.55 -20.20 -5.97
C ILE A 80 4.43 -21.11 -5.46
N SER A 81 4.03 -22.08 -6.29
CA SER A 81 2.99 -23.04 -5.94
C SER A 81 3.45 -24.48 -6.26
N PRO A 82 3.43 -25.42 -5.29
CA PRO A 82 3.12 -25.19 -3.87
C PRO A 82 4.20 -24.33 -3.19
N SER A 83 3.80 -23.54 -2.20
CA SER A 83 4.75 -22.76 -1.38
C SER A 83 5.62 -23.68 -0.52
N PHE A 84 6.83 -23.24 -0.22
CA PHE A 84 7.67 -23.92 0.77
C PHE A 84 7.06 -23.80 2.17
N PRO A 85 7.31 -24.76 3.09
CA PRO A 85 6.87 -24.62 4.46
C PRO A 85 7.58 -23.45 5.13
N ASN A 86 6.86 -22.72 5.98
CA ASN A 86 7.45 -21.68 6.80
C ASN A 86 8.07 -22.32 8.05
N ASP A 87 9.37 -22.56 8.02
CA ASP A 87 10.07 -23.21 9.10
C ASP A 87 10.97 -22.22 9.85
N LYS A 88 10.77 -22.15 11.17
CA LYS A 88 11.67 -21.39 12.03
C LYS A 88 12.98 -22.17 12.20
N ILE A 89 14.09 -21.58 11.77
CA ILE A 89 15.42 -22.19 11.81
C ILE A 89 16.12 -21.86 13.14
N SER A 90 16.09 -20.59 13.53
CA SER A 90 16.68 -20.12 14.78
C SER A 90 16.05 -18.82 15.23
N GLU A 91 16.33 -18.42 16.46
CA GLU A 91 15.95 -17.09 16.96
C GLU A 91 17.01 -16.55 17.92
N THR A 92 17.08 -15.23 17.97
CA THR A 92 17.83 -14.47 18.96
C THR A 92 16.86 -13.76 19.91
N GLU A 93 17.37 -12.90 20.75
CA GLU A 93 16.53 -12.06 21.61
C GLU A 93 15.63 -11.10 20.77
N THR A 94 16.15 -10.59 19.67
CA THR A 94 15.53 -9.53 18.87
C THR A 94 15.04 -9.98 17.50
N THR A 95 15.55 -11.08 16.95
CA THR A 95 15.25 -11.54 15.59
C THR A 95 14.84 -13.00 15.52
N ILE A 96 14.14 -13.37 14.45
CA ILE A 96 13.82 -14.76 14.08
C ILE A 96 14.38 -14.99 12.68
N ILE A 97 15.10 -16.10 12.51
CA ILE A 97 15.52 -16.61 11.18
C ILE A 97 14.57 -17.72 10.78
N MET A 98 13.91 -17.55 9.67
CA MET A 98 12.94 -18.53 9.14
C MET A 98 13.11 -18.72 7.64
N MET A 99 12.73 -19.92 7.18
CA MET A 99 12.48 -20.13 5.77
C MET A 99 11.07 -19.64 5.45
N ASN A 100 10.94 -18.79 4.46
CA ASN A 100 9.64 -18.27 4.03
C ASN A 100 9.00 -19.15 2.93
N GLY A 101 7.77 -18.84 2.55
CA GLY A 101 7.03 -19.57 1.51
C GLY A 101 7.68 -19.59 0.12
N ASP A 102 8.66 -18.74 -0.14
CA ASP A 102 9.44 -18.68 -1.37
C ASP A 102 10.73 -19.54 -1.30
N GLY A 103 10.97 -20.19 -0.16
CA GLY A 103 12.15 -21.01 0.07
C GLY A 103 13.41 -20.18 0.38
N LEU A 104 13.26 -18.93 0.79
CA LEU A 104 14.36 -18.05 1.16
C LEU A 104 14.52 -18.01 2.68
N LEU A 105 15.77 -17.93 3.13
CA LEU A 105 16.07 -17.62 4.52
C LEU A 105 15.92 -16.11 4.73
N ALA A 106 15.01 -15.75 5.63
CA ALA A 106 14.76 -14.38 6.01
C ALA A 106 15.02 -14.19 7.50
N GLU A 107 15.70 -13.10 7.83
CA GLU A 107 15.82 -12.63 9.21
C GLU A 107 14.78 -11.54 9.43
N MET A 108 13.93 -11.74 10.42
CA MET A 108 12.81 -10.84 10.73
C MET A 108 12.95 -10.32 12.16
N PRO A 109 12.84 -9.02 12.41
CA PRO A 109 12.79 -8.47 13.75
C PRO A 109 11.50 -8.90 14.48
N LYS A 110 11.60 -9.17 15.77
CA LYS A 110 10.46 -9.60 16.61
C LYS A 110 9.48 -8.48 16.92
N ASP A 111 9.92 -7.24 16.84
CA ASP A 111 9.10 -6.05 17.08
C ASP A 111 8.20 -5.66 15.90
N GLY A 112 8.36 -6.34 14.76
CA GLY A 112 7.57 -6.12 13.57
C GLY A 112 7.94 -4.86 12.78
N HIS A 113 9.06 -4.20 13.10
CA HIS A 113 9.56 -3.10 12.29
C HIS A 113 10.13 -3.63 10.96
N CYS A 114 9.61 -3.15 9.87
CA CYS A 114 10.18 -3.40 8.55
C CYS A 114 11.29 -2.38 8.29
N THR A 115 12.51 -2.84 8.15
CA THR A 115 13.65 -2.02 7.72
C THR A 115 13.88 -2.16 6.23
#